data_02745968f38b4ff96e1cec00203b817a
#
_entry.id   02745968f38b4ff96e1cec00203b817a
#
_cell.length_a   1.000
_cell.length_b   1.000
_cell.length_c   1.000
_cell.angle_alpha   90.00
_cell.angle_beta   90.00
_cell.angle_gamma   90.00
#
_symmetry.space_group_name_H-M   'P 1'
#
loop_
_entity.id
_entity.type
_entity.pdbx_description
1 polymer ?
#
loop_
_entity_poly.entity_id
_entity_poly.type
_entity_poly.pdbx_seq_one_letter_code
_entity_poly.pdbx_strand_id
1 'polypeptide(L)'
;MGKLEKLLIKILRGTSDANIDFAELRTLLIRLGFEERIKGSHHILSKDDVEEILNIQSKAGKAKPYQVKQVRTIIVKYKLKLDKDDE
;
A
#
# COMPACT_ATOMS: atom_id res chain seq x y z
N MET A 1 17.82 2.08 -7.28
CA MET A 1 16.39 2.15 -6.91
C MET A 1 16.04 1.05 -5.93
N GLY A 2 15.45 1.41 -4.82
CA GLY A 2 15.11 0.43 -3.79
C GLY A 2 13.89 -0.43 -4.14
N LYS A 3 13.73 -1.51 -3.39
CA LYS A 3 12.62 -2.45 -3.60
C LYS A 3 11.25 -1.79 -3.43
N LEU A 4 11.09 -0.95 -2.40
CA LEU A 4 9.82 -0.27 -2.14
C LEU A 4 9.49 0.76 -3.20
N GLU A 5 10.50 1.44 -3.72
CA GLU A 5 10.28 2.40 -4.81
C GLU A 5 9.83 1.69 -6.08
N LYS A 6 10.41 0.54 -6.39
CA LYS A 6 9.98 -0.26 -7.53
C LYS A 6 8.53 -0.72 -7.37
N LEU A 7 8.15 -1.13 -6.16
CA LEU A 7 6.78 -1.51 -5.87
C LEU A 7 5.83 -0.33 -6.03
N LEU A 8 6.20 0.84 -5.53
CA LEU A 8 5.41 2.05 -5.68
C LEU A 8 5.15 2.37 -7.14
N ILE A 9 6.20 2.32 -7.96
CA ILE A 9 6.07 2.55 -9.40
C ILE A 9 5.14 1.52 -10.04
N LYS A 10 5.28 0.25 -9.67
CA LYS A 10 4.43 -0.84 -10.18
C LYS A 10 2.96 -0.57 -9.87
N ILE A 11 2.67 -0.14 -8.64
CA ILE A 11 1.30 0.19 -8.24
C ILE A 11 0.77 1.38 -9.03
N LEU A 12 1.59 2.42 -9.18
CA LEU A 12 1.17 3.64 -9.90
C LEU A 12 0.89 3.39 -11.37
N ARG A 13 1.58 2.44 -11.99
CA ARG A 13 1.33 2.08 -13.38
C ARG A 13 -0.04 1.43 -13.60
N GLY A 14 -0.55 0.73 -12.59
CA GLY A 14 -1.89 0.14 -12.64
C GLY A 14 -2.05 -1.06 -13.56
N THR A 15 -0.96 -1.67 -14.01
CA THR A 15 -1.00 -2.79 -14.96
C THR A 15 -0.76 -4.16 -14.31
N SER A 16 -0.56 -4.20 -12.99
CA SER A 16 -0.20 -5.43 -12.28
C SER A 16 -0.99 -5.59 -10.99
N ASP A 17 -2.21 -5.09 -10.94
CA ASP A 17 -3.00 -5.06 -9.70
C ASP A 17 -3.25 -6.45 -9.11
N ALA A 18 -3.34 -7.47 -9.94
CA ALA A 18 -3.56 -8.84 -9.48
C ALA A 18 -2.26 -9.52 -9.02
N ASN A 19 -1.12 -8.85 -9.12
CA ASN A 19 0.18 -9.45 -8.87
C ASN A 19 1.02 -8.62 -7.90
N ILE A 20 0.39 -8.10 -6.86
CA ILE A 20 1.06 -7.32 -5.82
C ILE A 20 1.15 -8.19 -4.56
N ASP A 21 2.38 -8.43 -4.10
CA ASP A 21 2.62 -9.18 -2.87
C ASP A 21 2.05 -8.43 -1.66
N PHE A 22 1.27 -9.13 -0.84
CA PHE A 22 0.58 -8.52 0.30
C PHE A 22 1.56 -7.96 1.33
N ALA A 23 2.58 -8.76 1.69
CA ALA A 23 3.54 -8.33 2.71
C ALA A 23 4.33 -7.11 2.25
N GLU A 24 4.66 -7.03 0.95
CA GLU A 24 5.36 -5.88 0.40
C GLU A 24 4.47 -4.64 0.37
N LEU A 25 3.19 -4.81 0.02
CA LEU A 25 2.24 -3.68 0.04
C LEU A 25 2.08 -3.13 1.45
N ARG A 26 1.95 -4.03 2.42
CA ARG A 26 1.85 -3.66 3.83
C ARG A 26 3.08 -2.85 4.27
N THR A 27 4.27 -3.34 3.93
CA THR A 27 5.52 -2.65 4.27
C THR A 27 5.58 -1.27 3.61
N LEU A 28 5.20 -1.18 2.35
CA LEU A 28 5.17 0.10 1.63
C LEU A 28 4.26 1.11 2.34
N LEU A 29 3.07 0.69 2.73
CA LEU A 29 2.12 1.59 3.39
C LEU A 29 2.67 2.09 4.74
N ILE A 30 3.32 1.22 5.51
CA ILE A 30 3.95 1.63 6.77
C ILE A 30 5.04 2.66 6.50
N ARG A 31 5.86 2.46 5.47
CA ARG A 31 6.92 3.41 5.11
C ARG A 31 6.38 4.72 4.55
N LEU A 32 5.17 4.70 4.01
CA LEU A 32 4.49 5.94 3.58
C LEU A 32 3.88 6.71 4.75
N GLY A 33 3.94 6.16 5.97
CA GLY A 33 3.49 6.83 7.18
C GLY A 33 2.20 6.32 7.77
N PHE A 34 1.66 5.21 7.27
CA PHE A 34 0.44 4.63 7.82
C PHE A 34 0.72 3.86 9.10
N GLU A 35 -0.21 3.94 10.04
CA GLU A 35 -0.22 3.10 11.23
C GLU A 35 -1.09 1.88 10.96
N GLU A 36 -0.67 0.72 11.47
CA GLU A 36 -1.37 -0.54 11.24
C GLU A 36 -1.99 -1.09 12.50
N ARG A 37 -3.23 -1.54 12.38
CA ARG A 37 -3.91 -2.36 13.37
C ARG A 37 -4.31 -3.66 12.71
N ILE A 38 -4.11 -4.78 13.41
CA ILE A 38 -4.46 -6.10 12.88
C ILE A 38 -5.62 -6.65 13.69
N LYS A 39 -6.71 -7.01 12.99
CA LYS A 39 -7.89 -7.64 13.57
C LYS A 39 -8.19 -8.91 12.78
N GLY A 40 -7.85 -10.08 13.34
CA GLY A 40 -7.96 -11.33 12.62
C GLY A 40 -7.11 -11.30 11.35
N SER A 41 -7.74 -11.51 10.21
CA SER A 41 -7.05 -11.45 8.91
C SER A 41 -7.07 -10.06 8.27
N HIS A 42 -7.68 -9.07 8.95
CA HIS A 42 -7.80 -7.71 8.42
C HIS A 42 -6.67 -6.82 8.94
N HIS A 43 -6.01 -6.15 8.02
CA HIS A 43 -4.98 -5.16 8.32
C HIS A 43 -5.57 -3.78 8.06
N ILE A 44 -5.76 -3.02 9.12
CA ILE A 44 -6.39 -1.70 9.05
C ILE A 44 -5.28 -0.65 9.13
N LEU A 45 -5.16 0.14 8.09
CA LEU A 45 -4.10 1.14 7.97
C LEU A 45 -4.71 2.54 7.88
N SER A 46 -4.19 3.44 8.69
CA SER A 46 -4.66 4.82 8.75
C SER A 46 -3.49 5.78 8.88
N LYS A 47 -3.72 7.03 8.46
CA LYS A 47 -2.70 8.08 8.51
C LYS A 47 -3.42 9.39 8.87
N ASP A 48 -2.81 10.19 9.76
CA ASP A 48 -3.46 11.38 10.32
C ASP A 48 -4.00 12.36 9.28
N ASP A 49 -3.27 12.60 8.22
CA ASP A 49 -3.67 13.55 7.19
C ASP A 49 -4.33 12.89 5.98
N VAL A 50 -4.70 11.62 6.11
CA VAL A 50 -5.45 10.87 5.10
C VAL A 50 -6.79 10.50 5.70
N GLU A 51 -7.87 10.97 5.06
CA GLU A 51 -9.21 10.75 5.56
C GLU A 51 -9.66 9.29 5.44
N GLU A 52 -9.27 8.63 4.38
CA GLU A 52 -9.65 7.26 4.11
C GLU A 52 -8.90 6.28 5.02
N ILE A 53 -9.58 5.22 5.44
CA ILE A 53 -8.98 4.13 6.18
C ILE A 53 -8.91 2.91 5.25
N LEU A 54 -7.72 2.34 5.13
CA LEU A 54 -7.52 1.15 4.31
C LEU A 54 -7.75 -0.10 5.14
N ASN A 55 -8.55 -1.01 4.62
CA ASN A 55 -8.75 -2.33 5.22
C ASN A 55 -8.33 -3.35 4.20
N ILE A 56 -7.14 -3.92 4.37
CA ILE A 56 -6.57 -4.85 3.40
C ILE A 56 -6.46 -6.25 3.97
N GLN A 57 -6.54 -7.23 3.09
CA GLN A 57 -6.58 -8.63 3.44
C GLN A 57 -5.82 -9.43 2.39
N SER A 58 -5.01 -10.39 2.87
CA SER A 58 -4.26 -11.26 1.98
C SER A 58 -5.15 -12.35 1.39
N LYS A 59 -4.92 -12.67 0.12
CA LYS A 59 -5.50 -13.85 -0.52
C LYS A 59 -4.38 -14.58 -1.24
N ALA A 60 -4.02 -15.76 -0.74
CA ALA A 60 -2.93 -16.58 -1.29
C ALA A 60 -1.62 -15.78 -1.38
N GLY A 61 -1.34 -14.94 -0.39
CA GLY A 61 -0.11 -14.13 -0.35
C GLY A 61 -0.15 -12.85 -1.17
N LYS A 62 -1.25 -12.60 -1.88
CA LYS A 62 -1.39 -11.41 -2.74
C LYS A 62 -2.43 -10.45 -2.18
N ALA A 63 -2.24 -9.17 -2.45
CA ALA A 63 -3.27 -8.17 -2.20
C ALA A 63 -4.39 -8.33 -3.23
N LYS A 64 -5.62 -8.06 -2.82
CA LYS A 64 -6.75 -8.12 -3.75
C LYS A 64 -6.70 -6.93 -4.71
N PRO A 65 -6.99 -7.14 -6.00
CA PRO A 65 -6.85 -6.06 -7.00
C PRO A 65 -7.61 -4.78 -6.66
N TYR A 66 -8.82 -4.88 -6.11
CA TYR A 66 -9.58 -3.67 -5.77
C TYR A 66 -8.92 -2.89 -4.62
N GLN A 67 -8.20 -3.58 -3.74
CA GLN A 67 -7.47 -2.94 -2.67
C GLN A 67 -6.25 -2.19 -3.21
N VAL A 68 -5.56 -2.78 -4.20
CA VAL A 68 -4.45 -2.11 -4.87
C VAL A 68 -4.92 -0.83 -5.56
N LYS A 69 -6.08 -0.87 -6.20
CA LYS A 69 -6.67 0.33 -6.82
C LYS A 69 -6.96 1.41 -5.78
N GLN A 70 -7.50 1.01 -4.63
CA GLN A 70 -7.79 1.95 -3.55
C GLN A 70 -6.51 2.59 -3.02
N VAL A 71 -5.46 1.79 -2.82
CA VAL A 71 -4.15 2.29 -2.39
C VAL A 71 -3.60 3.30 -3.40
N ARG A 72 -3.65 2.97 -4.68
CA ARG A 72 -3.19 3.88 -5.74
C ARG A 72 -3.94 5.21 -5.72
N THR A 73 -5.26 5.16 -5.59
CA THR A 73 -6.07 6.36 -5.53
C THR A 73 -5.64 7.26 -4.37
N ILE A 74 -5.38 6.68 -3.21
CA ILE A 74 -4.95 7.42 -2.03
C ILE A 74 -3.56 8.01 -2.22
N ILE A 75 -2.63 7.22 -2.75
CA ILE A 75 -1.27 7.70 -3.00
C ILE A 75 -1.28 8.92 -3.93
N VAL A 76 -2.06 8.86 -4.99
CA VAL A 76 -2.15 9.96 -5.96
C VAL A 76 -2.87 11.17 -5.34
N LYS A 77 -3.99 10.93 -4.66
CA LYS A 77 -4.79 12.01 -4.06
C LYS A 77 -4.00 12.85 -3.06
N TYR A 78 -3.23 12.18 -2.20
CA TYR A 78 -2.48 12.85 -1.15
C TYR A 78 -1.01 13.06 -1.49
N LYS A 79 -0.60 12.69 -2.69
CA LYS A 79 0.79 12.84 -3.17
C LYS A 79 1.80 12.22 -2.21
N LEU A 80 1.49 11.01 -1.76
CA LEU A 80 2.35 10.30 -0.81
C LEU A 80 3.66 9.89 -1.46
N LYS A 81 4.75 10.04 -0.73
CA LYS A 81 6.10 9.75 -1.21
C LYS A 81 6.89 8.99 -0.17
N LEU A 82 7.80 8.15 -0.66
CA LEU A 82 8.79 7.51 0.20
C LEU A 82 9.88 8.53 0.55
N ASP A 83 10.42 8.41 1.77
CA ASP A 83 11.60 9.17 2.14
C ASP A 83 12.80 8.67 1.35
N LYS A 84 13.83 9.51 1.21
CA LYS A 84 15.05 9.13 0.49
C LYS A 84 15.69 7.87 1.04
N ASP A 85 15.63 7.68 2.36
CA ASP A 85 16.22 6.53 3.03
C ASP A 85 15.47 5.22 2.74
N ASP A 86 14.25 5.30 2.21
CA ASP A 86 13.43 4.14 1.89
C ASP A 86 13.53 3.71 0.42
N GLU A 87 14.32 4.41 -0.35
CA GLU A 87 14.49 4.10 -1.77
C GLU A 87 15.35 2.86 -2.01
#